data_f907aec29b39eb5786a81eca397ac40b
#
_entry.id   f907aec29b39eb5786a81eca397ac40b
#
_cell.length_a   1.000
_cell.length_b   1.000
_cell.length_c   1.000
_cell.angle_alpha   90.00
_cell.angle_beta   90.00
_cell.angle_gamma   90.00
#
_symmetry.space_group_name_H-M   'P 1'
#
loop_
_entity.id
_entity.type
_entity.pdbx_description
1 polymer ?
#
loop_
_entity_poly.entity_id
_entity_poly.type
_entity_poly.pdbx_seq_one_letter_code
_entity_poly.pdbx_strand_id
1 'polypeptide(L)'
;MCIRDSSNEVSQEVSIHLSDSNLCGMESHGIMRVLQYAEQFQSGYMNPKAKPKIFLDKKGIKRVSGNEGIGIPVMKLAYMAGVNDAKINGISALSIRDVGHTGSHGAFADFAAEKGILSICIGGGNRQTWRQVAPYGGIKALLPTNPWCIGVPGGKLGPVVLDFATSKIAGGWIYAAQSANALLPKDCIIDKFGKSTRKPEDYFNGGAILPSGAQKGYGLALIGELIGEALLGPSTTEANWLLV
;
A
#
# COMPACT_ATOMS: atom_id res chain seq x y z
N MET A 1 15.03 11.62 12.15
CA MET A 1 15.59 10.49 11.36
C MET A 1 15.91 11.02 9.98
N CYS A 2 17.18 11.15 9.61
CA CYS A 2 17.54 11.51 8.25
C CYS A 2 17.48 10.24 7.39
N ILE A 3 16.43 10.12 6.59
CA ILE A 3 16.47 9.19 5.46
C ILE A 3 17.48 9.82 4.50
N ARG A 4 18.61 9.17 4.33
CA ARG A 4 19.77 9.69 3.61
C ARG A 4 19.33 10.32 2.29
N ASP A 5 19.68 11.60 2.07
CA ASP A 5 19.42 12.42 0.89
C ASP A 5 17.96 12.87 0.64
N SER A 6 16.99 12.52 1.49
CA SER A 6 15.65 13.09 1.47
C SER A 6 15.60 14.48 2.10
N SER A 7 14.65 15.33 1.66
CA SER A 7 14.43 16.61 2.34
C SER A 7 13.97 16.41 3.79
N ASN A 8 14.26 17.38 4.66
CA ASN A 8 13.79 17.32 6.06
C ASN A 8 12.27 17.19 6.17
N GLU A 9 11.53 17.84 5.27
CA GLU A 9 10.06 17.77 5.20
C GLU A 9 9.57 16.35 4.93
N VAL A 10 10.08 15.68 3.90
CA VAL A 10 9.76 14.29 3.57
C VAL A 10 10.13 13.36 4.72
N SER A 11 11.31 13.54 5.33
CA SER A 11 11.76 12.73 6.46
C SER A 11 10.85 12.87 7.67
N GLN A 12 10.36 14.07 7.94
CA GLN A 12 9.44 14.36 9.03
C GLN A 12 8.06 13.74 8.78
N GLU A 13 7.49 13.91 7.58
CA GLU A 13 6.21 13.31 7.21
C GLU A 13 6.24 11.78 7.33
N VAL A 14 7.30 11.15 6.82
CA VAL A 14 7.49 9.70 6.93
C VAL A 14 7.61 9.27 8.39
N SER A 15 8.39 10.00 9.20
CA SER A 15 8.56 9.67 10.63
C SER A 15 7.25 9.74 11.39
N ILE A 16 6.44 10.77 11.18
CA ILE A 16 5.12 10.92 11.80
C ILE A 16 4.24 9.74 11.38
N HIS A 17 4.12 9.47 10.09
CA HIS A 17 3.26 8.39 9.57
C HIS A 17 3.64 7.02 10.14
N LEU A 18 4.93 6.70 10.23
CA LEU A 18 5.40 5.42 10.78
C LEU A 18 5.14 5.33 12.29
N SER A 19 5.32 6.43 13.02
CA SER A 19 5.04 6.49 14.46
C SER A 19 3.54 6.32 14.73
N ASP A 20 2.69 7.00 13.98
CA ASP A 20 1.24 6.90 14.08
C ASP A 20 0.75 5.48 13.74
N SER A 21 1.34 4.85 12.73
CA SER A 21 1.05 3.43 12.41
C SER A 21 1.35 2.51 13.58
N ASN A 22 2.47 2.69 14.29
CA ASN A 22 2.76 1.94 15.51
C ASN A 22 1.76 2.23 16.64
N LEU A 23 1.40 3.49 16.86
CA LEU A 23 0.42 3.88 17.90
C LEU A 23 -0.98 3.29 17.63
N CYS A 24 -1.32 3.08 16.34
CA CYS A 24 -2.54 2.39 15.91
C CYS A 24 -2.42 0.84 15.92
N GLY A 25 -1.31 0.27 16.40
CA GLY A 25 -1.10 -1.18 16.43
C GLY A 25 -0.79 -1.80 15.07
N MET A 26 -0.38 -1.00 14.09
CA MET A 26 -0.04 -1.46 12.74
C MET A 26 1.47 -1.53 12.53
N GLU A 27 2.16 -2.35 13.33
CA GLU A 27 3.62 -2.48 13.33
C GLU A 27 4.19 -2.82 11.94
N SER A 28 3.45 -3.61 11.14
CA SER A 28 3.87 -3.98 9.78
C SER A 28 4.06 -2.77 8.84
N HIS A 29 3.48 -1.62 9.17
CA HIS A 29 3.60 -0.34 8.46
C HIS A 29 4.23 0.75 9.30
N GLY A 30 4.78 0.38 10.47
CA GLY A 30 5.41 1.28 11.42
C GLY A 30 6.92 1.41 11.24
N ILE A 31 7.61 1.74 12.30
CA ILE A 31 9.06 2.06 12.34
C ILE A 31 9.94 0.93 11.76
N MET A 32 9.50 -0.33 11.80
CA MET A 32 10.22 -1.43 11.18
C MET A 32 10.52 -1.23 9.68
N ARG A 33 9.75 -0.37 8.99
CA ARG A 33 9.94 -0.04 7.58
C ARG A 33 11.16 0.83 7.29
N VAL A 34 11.74 1.45 8.31
CA VAL A 34 12.90 2.36 8.16
C VAL A 34 14.07 1.68 7.47
N LEU A 35 14.38 0.44 7.85
CA LEU A 35 15.50 -0.32 7.25
C LEU A 35 15.21 -0.62 5.78
N GLN A 36 13.99 -1.07 5.46
CA GLN A 36 13.57 -1.31 4.09
C GLN A 36 13.70 -0.03 3.23
N TYR A 37 13.24 1.11 3.73
CA TYR A 37 13.35 2.37 2.98
C TYR A 37 14.81 2.79 2.78
N ALA A 38 15.66 2.61 3.78
CA ALA A 38 17.07 2.89 3.65
C ALA A 38 17.73 2.04 2.55
N GLU A 39 17.46 0.74 2.51
CA GLU A 39 17.93 -0.17 1.47
C GLU A 39 17.39 0.20 0.08
N GLN A 40 16.11 0.53 -0.03
CA GLN A 40 15.47 0.92 -1.29
C GLN A 40 16.03 2.24 -1.84
N PHE A 41 16.37 3.20 -0.99
CA PHE A 41 17.05 4.41 -1.41
C PHE A 41 18.51 4.16 -1.81
N GLN A 42 19.23 3.31 -1.07
CA GLN A 42 20.62 2.98 -1.38
C GLN A 42 20.77 2.20 -2.68
N SER A 43 19.84 1.29 -2.96
CA SER A 43 19.82 0.50 -4.20
C SER A 43 19.34 1.28 -5.43
N GLY A 44 18.81 2.50 -5.25
CA GLY A 44 18.21 3.28 -6.32
C GLY A 44 16.80 2.80 -6.73
N TYR A 45 16.19 1.89 -5.95
CA TYR A 45 14.82 1.44 -6.18
C TYR A 45 13.81 2.57 -5.97
N MET A 46 14.05 3.44 -4.99
CA MET A 46 13.31 4.69 -4.81
C MET A 46 14.25 5.89 -4.95
N ASN A 47 13.75 6.97 -5.55
CA ASN A 47 14.45 8.23 -5.66
C ASN A 47 14.30 9.08 -4.39
N PRO A 48 15.37 9.29 -3.58
CA PRO A 48 15.27 10.05 -2.34
C PRO A 48 15.01 11.55 -2.56
N LYS A 49 15.30 12.08 -3.76
CA LYS A 49 15.11 13.48 -4.13
C LYS A 49 13.80 13.73 -4.88
N ALA A 50 12.96 12.70 -5.02
CA ALA A 50 11.69 12.82 -5.70
C ALA A 50 10.78 13.85 -5.01
N LYS A 51 10.11 14.65 -5.85
CA LYS A 51 9.05 15.56 -5.41
C LYS A 51 7.75 15.14 -6.08
N PRO A 52 6.68 14.86 -5.32
CA PRO A 52 5.39 14.53 -5.90
C PRO A 52 4.86 15.70 -6.71
N LYS A 53 4.13 15.38 -7.79
CA LYS A 53 3.56 16.39 -8.69
C LYS A 53 2.11 16.07 -9.00
N ILE A 54 1.27 17.10 -9.03
CA ILE A 54 -0.07 17.05 -9.60
C ILE A 54 -0.02 17.71 -10.98
N PHE A 55 -0.63 17.06 -11.97
CA PHE A 55 -0.73 17.59 -13.32
C PHE A 55 -2.05 17.16 -13.98
N LEU A 56 -2.46 17.88 -15.01
CA LEU A 56 -3.55 17.48 -15.88
C LEU A 56 -2.97 16.72 -17.09
N ASP A 57 -3.54 15.58 -17.42
CA ASP A 57 -3.18 14.88 -18.64
C ASP A 57 -3.78 15.59 -19.88
N LYS A 58 -3.50 15.06 -21.07
CA LYS A 58 -3.98 15.64 -22.35
C LYS A 58 -5.52 15.71 -22.45
N LYS A 59 -6.25 14.98 -21.62
CA LYS A 59 -7.73 14.99 -21.55
C LYS A 59 -8.27 15.84 -20.39
N GLY A 60 -7.40 16.56 -19.68
CA GLY A 60 -7.76 17.36 -18.52
C GLY A 60 -8.01 16.56 -17.25
N ILE A 61 -7.62 15.26 -17.21
CA ILE A 61 -7.77 14.41 -16.04
C ILE A 61 -6.60 14.67 -15.08
N LYS A 62 -6.92 14.95 -13.82
CA LYS A 62 -5.92 15.19 -12.77
C LYS A 62 -5.20 13.90 -12.41
N ARG A 63 -3.88 13.96 -12.37
CA ARG A 63 -3.00 12.85 -12.04
C ARG A 63 -1.97 13.27 -11.01
N VAL A 64 -1.54 12.32 -10.20
CA VAL A 64 -0.46 12.51 -9.21
C VAL A 64 0.66 11.55 -9.56
N SER A 65 1.88 12.08 -9.69
CA SER A 65 3.10 11.29 -9.88
C SER A 65 3.98 11.43 -8.65
N GLY A 66 4.50 10.30 -8.17
CA GLY A 66 5.49 10.24 -7.10
C GLY A 66 6.93 10.42 -7.57
N ASN A 67 7.17 10.47 -8.89
CA ASN A 67 8.53 10.52 -9.47
C ASN A 67 9.45 9.43 -8.88
N GLU A 68 8.92 8.24 -8.65
CA GLU A 68 9.63 7.08 -8.07
C GLU A 68 10.11 7.29 -6.62
N GLY A 69 9.56 8.27 -5.92
CA GLY A 69 9.85 8.52 -4.51
C GLY A 69 9.02 7.67 -3.56
N ILE A 70 9.28 7.85 -2.26
CA ILE A 70 8.47 7.25 -1.20
C ILE A 70 7.02 7.71 -1.30
N GLY A 71 6.07 6.78 -1.13
CA GLY A 71 4.66 7.03 -1.40
C GLY A 71 3.92 7.84 -0.35
N ILE A 72 4.38 7.90 0.90
CA ILE A 72 3.67 8.56 2.01
C ILE A 72 3.35 10.04 1.70
N PRO A 73 4.30 10.91 1.30
CA PRO A 73 3.99 12.29 0.93
C PRO A 73 3.11 12.39 -0.33
N VAL A 74 3.22 11.42 -1.23
CA VAL A 74 2.44 11.38 -2.47
C VAL A 74 0.97 11.12 -2.16
N MET A 75 0.69 10.14 -1.29
CA MET A 75 -0.67 9.82 -0.84
C MET A 75 -1.29 11.01 -0.10
N LYS A 76 -0.56 11.64 0.80
CA LYS A 76 -1.02 12.86 1.49
C LYS A 76 -1.43 13.95 0.49
N LEU A 77 -0.57 14.24 -0.49
CA LEU A 77 -0.86 15.21 -1.54
C LEU A 77 -2.10 14.84 -2.36
N ALA A 78 -2.25 13.56 -2.73
CA ALA A 78 -3.38 13.06 -3.50
C ALA A 78 -4.69 13.18 -2.73
N TYR A 79 -4.71 12.78 -1.46
CA TYR A 79 -5.91 12.88 -0.62
C TYR A 79 -6.31 14.35 -0.35
N MET A 80 -5.34 15.24 -0.11
CA MET A 80 -5.63 16.67 0.03
C MET A 80 -6.26 17.24 -1.25
N ALA A 81 -5.72 16.89 -2.42
CA ALA A 81 -6.26 17.33 -3.71
C ALA A 81 -7.65 16.73 -3.97
N GLY A 82 -7.83 15.42 -3.72
CA GLY A 82 -9.10 14.73 -3.89
C GLY A 82 -10.21 15.31 -3.01
N VAL A 83 -9.91 15.55 -1.73
CA VAL A 83 -10.86 16.19 -0.79
C VAL A 83 -11.28 17.58 -1.26
N ASN A 84 -10.33 18.39 -1.72
CA ASN A 84 -10.65 19.73 -2.23
C ASN A 84 -11.51 19.67 -3.49
N ASP A 85 -11.18 18.79 -4.43
CA ASP A 85 -11.95 18.61 -5.67
C ASP A 85 -13.37 18.08 -5.39
N ALA A 86 -13.50 17.10 -4.49
CA ALA A 86 -14.80 16.54 -4.11
C ALA A 86 -15.71 17.58 -3.44
N LYS A 87 -15.15 18.48 -2.63
CA LYS A 87 -15.92 19.59 -2.02
C LYS A 87 -16.46 20.57 -3.06
N ILE A 88 -15.75 20.78 -4.15
CA ILE A 88 -16.14 21.70 -5.22
C ILE A 88 -17.12 21.02 -6.19
N ASN A 89 -16.84 19.78 -6.59
CA ASN A 89 -17.51 19.11 -7.69
C ASN A 89 -18.48 17.99 -7.25
N GLY A 90 -18.56 17.67 -5.96
CA GLY A 90 -19.34 16.56 -5.42
C GLY A 90 -18.64 15.20 -5.51
N ILE A 91 -17.70 15.03 -6.42
CA ILE A 91 -16.91 13.80 -6.63
C ILE A 91 -15.52 14.16 -7.15
N SER A 92 -14.55 13.31 -6.83
CA SER A 92 -13.20 13.37 -7.39
C SER A 92 -12.68 11.98 -7.73
N ALA A 93 -11.88 11.85 -8.79
CA ALA A 93 -11.15 10.62 -9.10
C ALA A 93 -9.72 10.98 -9.54
N LEU A 94 -8.73 10.41 -8.88
CA LEU A 94 -7.31 10.68 -9.11
C LEU A 94 -6.57 9.38 -9.40
N SER A 95 -5.68 9.39 -10.39
CA SER A 95 -4.67 8.35 -10.55
C SER A 95 -3.38 8.76 -9.85
N ILE A 96 -2.81 7.86 -9.06
CA ILE A 96 -1.54 8.04 -8.36
C ILE A 96 -0.57 7.02 -8.92
N ARG A 97 0.58 7.48 -9.44
CA ARG A 97 1.52 6.63 -10.18
C ARG A 97 2.95 6.89 -9.76
N ASP A 98 3.82 5.94 -10.12
CA ASP A 98 5.26 6.03 -9.96
C ASP A 98 5.63 6.30 -8.50
N VAL A 99 5.09 5.46 -7.59
CA VAL A 99 5.27 5.60 -6.14
C VAL A 99 5.91 4.35 -5.55
N GLY A 100 6.81 4.55 -4.59
CA GLY A 100 7.27 3.52 -3.68
C GLY A 100 6.24 3.24 -2.59
N HIS A 101 6.68 2.58 -1.52
CA HIS A 101 5.79 2.16 -0.42
C HIS A 101 4.99 3.34 0.15
N THR A 102 3.68 3.15 0.24
CA THR A 102 2.70 4.19 0.60
C THR A 102 2.35 4.24 2.09
N GLY A 103 2.89 3.32 2.89
CA GLY A 103 2.55 3.21 4.31
C GLY A 103 1.15 2.64 4.54
N SER A 104 0.56 2.96 5.69
CA SER A 104 -0.81 2.63 6.06
C SER A 104 -1.79 3.57 5.35
N HIS A 105 -2.71 3.03 4.57
CA HIS A 105 -3.70 3.84 3.84
C HIS A 105 -4.79 4.39 4.77
N GLY A 106 -5.04 3.72 5.88
CA GLY A 106 -6.04 4.13 6.86
C GLY A 106 -5.86 5.56 7.36
N ALA A 107 -4.62 6.00 7.58
CA ALA A 107 -4.34 7.37 8.03
C ALA A 107 -4.80 8.45 7.03
N PHE A 108 -4.70 8.18 5.73
CA PHE A 108 -5.15 9.11 4.69
C PHE A 108 -6.68 9.08 4.52
N ALA A 109 -7.28 7.89 4.63
CA ALA A 109 -8.73 7.73 4.57
C ALA A 109 -9.42 8.38 5.77
N ASP A 110 -8.82 8.29 6.95
CA ASP A 110 -9.24 8.97 8.17
C ASP A 110 -9.27 10.49 7.98
N PHE A 111 -8.18 11.05 7.44
CA PHE A 111 -8.10 12.47 7.08
C PHE A 111 -9.25 12.92 6.15
N ALA A 112 -9.57 12.13 5.10
CA ALA A 112 -10.66 12.48 4.18
C ALA A 112 -12.02 12.40 4.87
N ALA A 113 -12.25 11.37 5.68
CA ALA A 113 -13.49 11.14 6.41
C ALA A 113 -13.74 12.21 7.48
N GLU A 114 -12.71 12.69 8.17
CA GLU A 114 -12.78 13.86 9.08
C GLU A 114 -13.18 15.15 8.36
N LYS A 115 -12.90 15.27 7.06
CA LYS A 115 -13.34 16.40 6.22
C LYS A 115 -14.73 16.21 5.62
N GLY A 116 -15.45 15.14 6.03
CA GLY A 116 -16.78 14.81 5.56
C GLY A 116 -16.81 14.14 4.18
N ILE A 117 -15.71 13.60 3.70
CA ILE A 117 -15.59 12.97 2.37
C ILE A 117 -15.42 11.46 2.52
N LEU A 118 -16.27 10.68 1.86
CA LEU A 118 -16.07 9.26 1.64
C LEU A 118 -14.91 9.08 0.66
N SER A 119 -13.99 8.18 0.96
CA SER A 119 -12.87 7.88 0.06
C SER A 119 -12.73 6.39 -0.17
N ILE A 120 -12.33 6.01 -1.39
CA ILE A 120 -12.00 4.64 -1.79
C ILE A 120 -10.64 4.67 -2.48
N CYS A 121 -9.66 3.95 -1.94
CA CYS A 121 -8.34 3.81 -2.54
C CYS A 121 -8.07 2.35 -2.87
N ILE A 122 -7.75 2.06 -4.13
CA ILE A 122 -7.54 0.72 -4.65
C ILE A 122 -6.34 0.75 -5.58
N GLY A 123 -5.48 -0.27 -5.53
CA GLY A 123 -4.36 -0.34 -6.45
C GLY A 123 -3.71 -1.70 -6.58
N GLY A 124 -2.77 -1.76 -7.49
CA GLY A 124 -1.97 -2.93 -7.78
C GLY A 124 -0.48 -2.62 -7.74
N GLY A 125 0.30 -3.64 -7.44
CA GLY A 125 1.75 -3.55 -7.33
C GLY A 125 2.49 -3.91 -8.61
N ASN A 126 3.78 -3.73 -8.57
CA ASN A 126 4.69 -4.10 -9.63
C ASN A 126 4.78 -5.63 -9.78
N ARG A 127 4.42 -6.14 -10.94
CA ARG A 127 4.43 -7.57 -11.27
C ARG A 127 5.79 -8.24 -11.15
N GLN A 128 6.87 -7.48 -11.23
CA GLN A 128 8.22 -8.04 -11.19
C GLN A 128 8.76 -8.19 -9.77
N THR A 129 8.44 -7.26 -8.88
CA THR A 129 9.08 -7.14 -7.57
C THR A 129 8.19 -7.51 -6.38
N TRP A 130 6.87 -7.40 -6.50
CA TRP A 130 5.94 -7.54 -5.37
C TRP A 130 5.03 -8.77 -5.45
N ARG A 131 5.54 -9.88 -5.96
CA ARG A 131 4.81 -11.15 -6.01
C ARG A 131 4.88 -11.85 -4.66
N GLN A 132 3.80 -11.82 -3.92
CA GLN A 132 3.73 -12.36 -2.56
C GLN A 132 2.58 -13.34 -2.36
N VAL A 133 1.48 -13.19 -3.11
CA VAL A 133 0.22 -13.88 -2.88
C VAL A 133 -0.05 -14.86 -4.02
N ALA A 134 -0.42 -16.10 -3.68
CA ALA A 134 -0.88 -17.07 -4.65
C ALA A 134 -2.34 -16.76 -5.05
N PRO A 135 -2.71 -16.87 -6.35
CA PRO A 135 -4.10 -16.90 -6.76
C PRO A 135 -4.87 -18.02 -6.05
N TYR A 136 -6.17 -17.87 -5.89
CA TYR A 136 -7.00 -18.96 -5.34
C TYR A 136 -6.86 -20.22 -6.18
N GLY A 137 -6.52 -21.33 -5.56
CA GLY A 137 -6.22 -22.61 -6.21
C GLY A 137 -4.82 -22.71 -6.84
N GLY A 138 -4.03 -21.63 -6.84
CA GLY A 138 -2.65 -21.61 -7.28
C GLY A 138 -1.65 -21.85 -6.15
N ILE A 139 -0.41 -22.16 -6.52
CA ILE A 139 0.70 -22.41 -5.56
C ILE A 139 1.85 -21.43 -5.70
N LYS A 140 1.87 -20.60 -6.74
CA LYS A 140 2.94 -19.62 -6.98
C LYS A 140 2.51 -18.22 -6.55
N ALA A 141 3.40 -17.48 -5.92
CA ALA A 141 3.23 -16.07 -5.64
C ALA A 141 3.21 -15.25 -6.94
N LEU A 142 2.04 -14.76 -7.35
CA LEU A 142 1.83 -14.02 -8.60
C LEU A 142 1.25 -12.62 -8.40
N LEU A 143 0.63 -12.37 -7.25
CA LEU A 143 -0.03 -11.10 -6.93
C LEU A 143 0.68 -10.42 -5.76
N PRO A 144 0.66 -9.09 -5.68
CA PRO A 144 0.96 -8.38 -4.45
C PRO A 144 -0.19 -8.55 -3.44
N THR A 145 -0.13 -7.82 -2.33
CA THR A 145 -1.18 -7.88 -1.30
C THR A 145 -2.44 -7.07 -1.64
N ASN A 146 -2.41 -6.28 -2.72
CA ASN A 146 -3.51 -5.50 -3.32
C ASN A 146 -4.48 -4.93 -2.27
N PRO A 147 -4.06 -3.99 -1.43
CA PRO A 147 -4.91 -3.47 -0.38
C PRO A 147 -6.05 -2.60 -0.92
N TRP A 148 -7.15 -2.62 -0.19
CA TRP A 148 -8.29 -1.73 -0.36
C TRP A 148 -8.42 -0.88 0.89
N CYS A 149 -8.64 0.41 0.71
CA CYS A 149 -8.90 1.32 1.82
C CYS A 149 -10.16 2.13 1.54
N ILE A 150 -11.10 2.11 2.50
CA ILE A 150 -12.37 2.84 2.42
C ILE A 150 -12.53 3.63 3.70
N GLY A 151 -12.65 4.96 3.58
CA GLY A 151 -12.94 5.85 4.70
C GLY A 151 -14.34 6.43 4.56
N VAL A 152 -15.14 6.29 5.61
CA VAL A 152 -16.51 6.82 5.66
C VAL A 152 -16.60 7.86 6.78
N PRO A 153 -17.13 9.06 6.48
CA PRO A 153 -17.41 10.05 7.52
C PRO A 153 -18.28 9.45 8.63
N GLY A 154 -17.92 9.68 9.87
CA GLY A 154 -18.64 9.20 11.04
C GLY A 154 -19.35 10.32 11.76
N GLY A 155 -20.10 9.93 12.81
CA GLY A 155 -20.75 10.87 13.70
C GLY A 155 -19.84 11.28 14.86
N LYS A 156 -20.41 11.39 16.07
CA LYS A 156 -19.70 11.79 17.30
C LYS A 156 -18.55 10.86 17.72
N LEU A 157 -18.54 9.62 17.22
CA LEU A 157 -17.52 8.62 17.52
C LEU A 157 -16.33 8.64 16.54
N GLY A 158 -16.33 9.56 15.58
CA GLY A 158 -15.29 9.68 14.56
C GLY A 158 -15.54 8.84 13.30
N PRO A 159 -14.60 8.88 12.34
CA PRO A 159 -14.67 8.14 11.09
C PRO A 159 -14.74 6.62 11.26
N VAL A 160 -15.23 5.95 10.23
CA VAL A 160 -15.14 4.48 10.08
C VAL A 160 -14.20 4.19 8.93
N VAL A 161 -13.08 3.54 9.21
CA VAL A 161 -12.06 3.22 8.20
C VAL A 161 -11.86 1.72 8.08
N LEU A 162 -11.95 1.21 6.86
CA LEU A 162 -11.59 -0.14 6.48
C LEU A 162 -10.30 -0.08 5.65
N ASP A 163 -9.18 -0.53 6.21
CA ASP A 163 -7.89 -0.65 5.53
C ASP A 163 -7.39 -2.09 5.67
N PHE A 164 -7.35 -2.82 4.58
CA PHE A 164 -7.01 -4.24 4.61
C PHE A 164 -6.29 -4.71 3.35
N ALA A 165 -5.33 -5.62 3.54
CA ALA A 165 -4.77 -6.40 2.44
C ALA A 165 -5.78 -7.45 1.97
N THR A 166 -5.86 -7.71 0.66
CA THR A 166 -6.66 -8.82 0.12
C THR A 166 -6.04 -10.20 0.37
N SER A 167 -4.81 -10.22 0.90
CA SER A 167 -4.14 -11.40 1.44
C SER A 167 -4.52 -11.67 2.91
N LYS A 168 -4.33 -12.89 3.39
CA LYS A 168 -4.64 -13.28 4.78
C LYS A 168 -3.80 -12.54 5.82
N ILE A 169 -2.58 -12.15 5.47
CA ILE A 169 -1.68 -11.34 6.30
C ILE A 169 -0.93 -10.34 5.42
N ALA A 170 -0.49 -9.24 6.00
CA ALA A 170 0.45 -8.34 5.36
C ALA A 170 1.84 -8.96 5.29
N GLY A 171 2.58 -8.70 4.20
CA GLY A 171 3.94 -9.24 4.03
C GLY A 171 4.88 -8.90 5.20
N GLY A 172 4.74 -7.71 5.80
CA GLY A 172 5.54 -7.29 6.95
C GLY A 172 5.48 -8.26 8.16
N TRP A 173 4.36 -8.92 8.38
CA TRP A 173 4.23 -9.93 9.46
C TRP A 173 5.11 -11.15 9.26
N ILE A 174 5.40 -11.53 8.00
CA ILE A 174 6.30 -12.66 7.69
C ILE A 174 7.72 -12.30 8.09
N TYR A 175 8.18 -11.09 7.75
CA TYR A 175 9.51 -10.60 8.16
C TYR A 175 9.63 -10.46 9.67
N ALA A 176 8.59 -9.95 10.35
CA ALA A 176 8.56 -9.86 11.80
C ALA A 176 8.63 -11.26 12.45
N ALA A 177 7.85 -12.21 11.97
CA ALA A 177 7.88 -13.59 12.47
C ALA A 177 9.23 -14.26 12.25
N GLN A 178 9.85 -14.06 11.07
CA GLN A 178 11.20 -14.53 10.77
C GLN A 178 12.23 -13.97 11.77
N SER A 179 12.21 -12.66 11.99
CA SER A 179 13.14 -11.99 12.91
C SER A 179 12.96 -12.44 14.36
N ALA A 180 11.72 -12.73 14.76
CA ALA A 180 11.38 -13.20 16.10
C ALA A 180 11.50 -14.72 16.28
N ASN A 181 11.89 -15.48 15.25
CA ASN A 181 11.86 -16.94 15.20
C ASN A 181 10.51 -17.50 15.68
N ALA A 182 9.41 -16.88 15.22
CA ALA A 182 8.05 -17.18 15.61
C ALA A 182 7.25 -17.84 14.46
N LEU A 183 6.23 -18.61 14.82
CA LEU A 183 5.32 -19.20 13.85
C LEU A 183 4.22 -18.22 13.46
N LEU A 184 3.89 -18.19 12.18
CA LEU A 184 2.74 -17.45 11.65
C LEU A 184 1.40 -18.07 12.10
N PRO A 185 0.28 -17.34 12.03
CA PRO A 185 -1.04 -17.91 12.20
C PRO A 185 -1.29 -19.06 11.23
N LYS A 186 -2.22 -19.95 11.58
CA LYS A 186 -2.60 -21.08 10.71
C LYS A 186 -3.19 -20.58 9.39
N ASP A 187 -2.95 -21.34 8.33
CA ASP A 187 -3.58 -21.16 7.01
C ASP A 187 -3.35 -19.79 6.37
N CYS A 188 -2.25 -19.11 6.71
CA CYS A 188 -1.89 -17.83 6.11
C CYS A 188 -0.95 -17.95 4.93
N ILE A 189 -0.07 -18.96 4.95
CA ILE A 189 0.93 -19.20 3.92
C ILE A 189 0.98 -20.69 3.50
N ILE A 190 1.50 -20.90 2.30
CA ILE A 190 1.85 -22.21 1.76
C ILE A 190 3.33 -22.29 1.45
N ASP A 191 3.89 -23.49 1.47
CA ASP A 191 5.23 -23.77 0.97
C ASP A 191 5.26 -23.82 -0.57
N LYS A 192 6.44 -24.03 -1.15
CA LYS A 192 6.64 -24.12 -2.61
C LYS A 192 5.87 -25.28 -3.29
N PHE A 193 5.36 -26.24 -2.52
CA PHE A 193 4.57 -27.37 -3.01
C PHE A 193 3.06 -27.15 -2.82
N GLY A 194 2.64 -25.99 -2.28
CA GLY A 194 1.25 -25.67 -2.02
C GLY A 194 0.69 -26.22 -0.70
N LYS A 195 1.53 -26.78 0.16
CA LYS A 195 1.12 -27.31 1.46
C LYS A 195 1.06 -26.17 2.49
N SER A 196 -0.02 -26.11 3.30
CA SER A 196 -0.14 -25.15 4.38
C SER A 196 1.01 -25.29 5.38
N THR A 197 1.61 -24.18 5.74
CA THR A 197 2.70 -24.08 6.71
C THR A 197 2.54 -22.86 7.60
N ARG A 198 3.28 -22.82 8.70
CA ARG A 198 3.36 -21.69 9.61
C ARG A 198 4.77 -21.13 9.73
N LYS A 199 5.74 -21.76 9.08
CA LYS A 199 7.16 -21.40 9.16
C LYS A 199 7.44 -20.27 8.17
N PRO A 200 7.91 -19.09 8.63
CA PRO A 200 8.28 -17.99 7.72
C PRO A 200 9.30 -18.39 6.66
N GLU A 201 10.22 -19.31 7.00
CA GLU A 201 11.27 -19.80 6.08
C GLU A 201 10.67 -20.41 4.81
N ASP A 202 9.55 -21.10 4.92
CA ASP A 202 8.90 -21.76 3.78
C ASP A 202 8.41 -20.72 2.75
N TYR A 203 7.95 -19.54 3.22
CA TYR A 203 7.62 -18.43 2.33
C TYR A 203 8.84 -17.93 1.56
N PHE A 204 9.96 -17.70 2.24
CA PHE A 204 11.21 -17.25 1.59
C PHE A 204 11.81 -18.29 0.66
N ASN A 205 11.52 -19.57 0.89
CA ASN A 205 11.94 -20.70 0.04
C ASN A 205 11.00 -20.98 -1.14
N GLY A 206 10.23 -19.99 -1.58
CA GLY A 206 9.36 -20.07 -2.76
C GLY A 206 7.90 -20.40 -2.43
N GLY A 207 7.50 -20.23 -1.19
CA GLY A 207 6.10 -20.26 -0.77
C GLY A 207 5.34 -18.99 -1.12
N ALA A 208 4.10 -18.90 -0.66
CA ALA A 208 3.22 -17.76 -0.94
C ALA A 208 2.24 -17.51 0.20
N ILE A 209 1.77 -16.26 0.31
CA ILE A 209 0.63 -15.87 1.14
C ILE A 209 -0.67 -16.35 0.46
N LEU A 210 -1.66 -16.72 1.25
CA LEU A 210 -2.99 -17.07 0.75
C LEU A 210 -3.92 -15.85 0.70
N PRO A 211 -4.90 -15.82 -0.23
CA PRO A 211 -5.91 -14.75 -0.27
C PRO A 211 -6.84 -14.81 0.96
N SER A 212 -7.24 -13.65 1.47
CA SER A 212 -8.23 -13.53 2.54
C SER A 212 -9.60 -13.98 2.05
N GLY A 213 -10.31 -14.81 2.82
CA GLY A 213 -11.62 -15.34 2.39
C GLY A 213 -11.58 -16.11 1.08
N ALA A 214 -10.46 -16.79 0.78
CA ALA A 214 -10.27 -17.66 -0.38
C ALA A 214 -10.53 -16.93 -1.72
N GLN A 215 -11.51 -17.38 -2.54
CA GLN A 215 -11.86 -16.78 -3.83
C GLN A 215 -12.32 -15.33 -3.73
N LYS A 216 -12.86 -14.87 -2.59
CA LYS A 216 -13.34 -13.50 -2.41
C LYS A 216 -12.16 -12.51 -2.39
N GLY A 217 -11.15 -12.76 -1.56
CA GLY A 217 -9.93 -11.94 -1.53
C GLY A 217 -9.15 -12.01 -2.83
N TYR A 218 -9.10 -13.18 -3.48
CA TYR A 218 -8.52 -13.31 -4.82
C TYR A 218 -9.24 -12.43 -5.84
N GLY A 219 -10.58 -12.42 -5.84
CA GLY A 219 -11.37 -11.56 -6.73
C GLY A 219 -11.07 -10.07 -6.50
N LEU A 220 -11.01 -9.63 -5.24
CA LEU A 220 -10.64 -8.25 -4.88
C LEU A 220 -9.21 -7.91 -5.31
N ALA A 221 -8.26 -8.84 -5.11
CA ALA A 221 -6.88 -8.67 -5.55
C ALA A 221 -6.77 -8.51 -7.07
N LEU A 222 -7.48 -9.36 -7.82
CA LEU A 222 -7.48 -9.30 -9.28
C LEU A 222 -8.04 -7.96 -9.80
N ILE A 223 -9.12 -7.45 -9.20
CA ILE A 223 -9.66 -6.13 -9.56
C ILE A 223 -8.65 -5.03 -9.21
N GLY A 224 -8.02 -5.07 -8.04
CA GLY A 224 -6.96 -4.12 -7.66
C GLY A 224 -5.80 -4.12 -8.66
N GLU A 225 -5.38 -5.30 -9.10
CA GLU A 225 -4.29 -5.46 -10.09
C GLU A 225 -4.69 -4.93 -11.47
N LEU A 226 -5.92 -5.21 -11.93
CA LEU A 226 -6.44 -4.69 -13.19
C LEU A 226 -6.55 -3.15 -13.17
N ILE A 227 -6.93 -2.57 -12.05
CA ILE A 227 -6.95 -1.11 -11.88
C ILE A 227 -5.52 -0.58 -11.89
N GLY A 228 -4.65 -1.09 -11.05
CA GLY A 228 -3.29 -0.56 -10.87
C GLY A 228 -2.39 -0.74 -12.09
N GLU A 229 -2.40 -1.92 -12.71
CA GLU A 229 -1.47 -2.26 -13.80
C GLU A 229 -2.08 -2.09 -15.19
N ALA A 230 -3.36 -2.44 -15.38
CA ALA A 230 -3.97 -2.40 -16.71
C ALA A 230 -4.63 -1.04 -16.99
N LEU A 231 -5.48 -0.55 -16.09
CA LEU A 231 -6.21 0.71 -16.30
C LEU A 231 -5.31 1.93 -16.15
N LEU A 232 -4.50 1.98 -15.09
CA LEU A 232 -3.59 3.10 -14.83
C LEU A 232 -2.25 2.98 -15.57
N GLY A 233 -1.93 1.80 -16.08
CA GLY A 233 -0.69 1.46 -16.78
C GLY A 233 0.36 0.85 -15.86
N PRO A 234 1.43 0.25 -16.41
CA PRO A 234 2.43 -0.46 -15.64
C PRO A 234 3.08 0.45 -14.60
N SER A 235 3.26 -0.08 -13.41
CA SER A 235 3.95 0.59 -12.31
C SER A 235 5.46 0.54 -12.53
N THR A 236 6.16 1.66 -12.31
CA THR A 236 7.61 1.76 -12.44
C THR A 236 8.34 1.41 -11.14
N THR A 237 7.68 1.60 -10.00
CA THR A 237 8.24 1.35 -8.67
C THR A 237 7.45 0.26 -7.96
N GLU A 238 6.59 0.60 -7.01
CA GLU A 238 5.89 -0.41 -6.21
C GLU A 238 4.44 -0.62 -6.68
N ALA A 239 3.66 0.45 -6.80
CA ALA A 239 2.25 0.35 -7.11
C ALA A 239 1.69 1.61 -7.79
N ASN A 240 0.54 1.45 -8.45
CA ASN A 240 -0.31 2.55 -8.87
C ASN A 240 -1.67 2.44 -8.17
N TRP A 241 -2.29 3.59 -7.89
CA TRP A 241 -3.49 3.69 -7.09
C TRP A 241 -4.56 4.53 -7.78
N LEU A 242 -5.81 4.08 -7.67
CA LEU A 242 -6.99 4.87 -7.95
C LEU A 242 -7.56 5.36 -6.61
N LEU A 243 -7.69 6.67 -6.46
CA LEU A 243 -8.38 7.32 -5.35
C LEU A 243 -9.67 7.96 -5.88
N VAL A 244 -10.80 7.58 -5.30
CA VAL A 244 -12.11 8.14 -5.57
C VAL A 244 -12.67 8.77 -4.29
#